data_24e91fcbf7a91b4adf5caf4aa7f3a5ed
#
_entry.id   24e91fcbf7a91b4adf5caf4aa7f3a5ed
#
_cell.length_a   1.000
_cell.length_b   1.000
_cell.length_c   1.000
_cell.angle_alpha   90.00
_cell.angle_beta   90.00
_cell.angle_gamma   90.00
#
_symmetry.space_group_name_H-M   'P 1'
#
loop_
_entity.id
_entity.type
_entity.pdbx_description
1 polymer ?
#
loop_
_entity_poly.entity_id
_entity_poly.type
_entity_poly.pdbx_seq_one_letter_code
_entity_poly.pdbx_strand_id
1 'polypeptide(L)'
;TDVLVNYAGVACKVRLNILEITPESFERLLRINCEGTFFMCQGAANRMIACKKQNLPHYTPRIVNISSISAYTSSTSRGEYCISKAGISMVTKLFADELAEYGIPVFEVRPGIIDTDMTAGVHEKYEKMIAEGVTPIRRFGQPEDVANCVSAACSGLLDFGTGTVLNADGGFHIRRL
;
A
#
# COMPACT_ATOMS: atom_id res chain seq x y z
N THR A 1 -13.95 5.55 -15.01
CA THR A 1 -12.80 4.93 -14.29
C THR A 1 -13.28 3.64 -13.66
N ASP A 2 -12.73 2.54 -14.08
CA ASP A 2 -13.11 1.22 -13.59
C ASP A 2 -12.22 0.78 -12.41
N VAL A 3 -10.94 1.15 -12.45
CA VAL A 3 -10.00 0.83 -11.38
C VAL A 3 -9.16 2.07 -11.05
N LEU A 4 -8.97 2.33 -9.76
CA LEU A 4 -7.95 3.23 -9.24
C LEU A 4 -6.89 2.39 -8.52
N VAL A 5 -5.63 2.53 -8.91
CA VAL A 5 -4.50 1.99 -8.17
C VAL A 5 -3.65 3.14 -7.65
N ASN A 6 -3.69 3.36 -6.34
CA ASN A 6 -2.84 4.35 -5.68
C ASN A 6 -1.46 3.73 -5.41
N TYR A 7 -0.57 3.92 -6.35
CA TYR A 7 0.79 3.40 -6.33
C TYR A 7 1.84 4.47 -6.00
N ALA A 8 1.54 5.74 -6.33
CA ALA A 8 2.47 6.86 -6.10
C ALA A 8 2.87 6.99 -4.63
N GLY A 9 4.16 7.10 -4.39
CA GLY A 9 4.71 7.27 -3.05
C GLY A 9 6.20 7.53 -3.08
N VAL A 10 6.70 8.11 -1.99
CA VAL A 10 8.11 8.48 -1.85
C VAL A 10 8.67 7.94 -0.54
N ALA A 11 9.98 7.66 -0.53
CA ALA A 11 10.76 7.40 0.67
C ALA A 11 11.31 8.69 1.28
N CYS A 12 11.87 8.58 2.49
CA CYS A 12 12.66 9.66 3.10
C CYS A 12 13.84 10.01 2.20
N LYS A 13 14.11 11.30 1.99
CA LYS A 13 15.31 11.75 1.27
C LYS A 13 16.58 11.40 2.05
N VAL A 14 16.51 11.58 3.37
CA VAL A 14 17.55 11.22 4.33
C VAL A 14 16.90 10.39 5.42
N ARG A 15 17.54 9.30 5.82
CA ARG A 15 17.07 8.49 6.95
C ARG A 15 17.65 9.07 8.24
N LEU A 16 16.79 9.65 9.05
CA LEU A 16 17.13 10.21 10.35
C LEU A 16 16.48 9.39 11.48
N ASN A 17 17.12 9.40 12.65
CA ASN A 17 16.47 8.87 13.84
C ASN A 17 15.19 9.66 14.14
N ILE A 18 14.17 9.00 14.71
CA ILE A 18 12.88 9.66 15.01
C ILE A 18 13.03 10.89 15.92
N LEU A 19 14.11 10.98 16.70
CA LEU A 19 14.41 12.13 17.55
C LEU A 19 14.97 13.33 16.76
N GLU A 20 15.30 13.13 15.47
CA GLU A 20 15.94 14.12 14.60
C GLU A 20 15.13 14.43 13.33
N ILE A 21 13.99 13.77 13.14
CA ILE A 21 13.12 13.99 11.98
C ILE A 21 12.62 15.44 11.99
N THR A 22 12.80 16.13 10.87
CA THR A 22 12.35 17.51 10.74
C THR A 22 10.87 17.60 10.33
N PRO A 23 10.16 18.69 10.70
CA PRO A 23 8.79 18.93 10.27
C PRO A 23 8.63 18.85 8.74
N GLU A 24 9.56 19.37 7.97
CA GLU A 24 9.51 19.41 6.50
C GLU A 24 9.58 17.99 5.90
N SER A 25 10.43 17.10 6.47
CA SER A 25 10.48 15.68 6.06
C SER A 25 9.17 14.99 6.37
N PHE A 26 8.65 15.20 7.57
CA PHE A 26 7.40 14.62 8.03
C PHE A 26 6.22 15.06 7.15
N GLU A 27 6.03 16.37 6.97
CA GLU A 27 4.95 16.92 6.13
C GLU A 27 5.02 16.41 4.70
N ARG A 28 6.23 16.41 4.11
CA ARG A 28 6.41 15.91 2.74
C ARG A 28 5.94 14.48 2.58
N LEU A 29 6.30 13.59 3.51
CA LEU A 29 5.92 12.18 3.45
C LEU A 29 4.41 12.00 3.62
N LEU A 30 3.82 12.66 4.61
CA LEU A 30 2.38 12.59 4.83
C LEU A 30 1.59 13.17 3.68
N ARG A 31 2.00 14.31 3.15
CA ARG A 31 1.33 14.98 2.05
C ARG A 31 1.32 14.13 0.78
N ILE A 32 2.46 13.55 0.41
CA ILE A 32 2.55 12.76 -0.82
C ILE A 32 1.91 11.38 -0.63
N ASN A 33 2.29 10.64 0.42
CA ASN A 33 1.90 9.24 0.56
C ASN A 33 0.47 9.08 1.10
N CYS A 34 0.09 9.87 2.11
CA CYS A 34 -1.18 9.69 2.80
C CYS A 34 -2.28 10.61 2.28
N GLU A 35 -2.05 11.94 2.31
CA GLU A 35 -3.01 12.94 1.84
C GLU A 35 -3.32 12.75 0.36
N GLY A 36 -2.28 12.55 -0.47
CA GLY A 36 -2.47 12.27 -1.90
C GLY A 36 -3.34 11.03 -2.14
N THR A 37 -3.08 9.94 -1.44
CA THR A 37 -3.89 8.71 -1.53
C THR A 37 -5.33 8.96 -1.11
N PHE A 38 -5.56 9.70 -0.01
CA PHE A 38 -6.90 10.02 0.46
C PHE A 38 -7.72 10.78 -0.58
N PHE A 39 -7.19 11.88 -1.12
CA PHE A 39 -7.93 12.70 -2.09
C PHE A 39 -8.09 12.02 -3.45
N MET A 40 -7.16 11.18 -3.86
CA MET A 40 -7.34 10.35 -5.05
C MET A 40 -8.48 9.32 -4.85
N CYS A 41 -8.55 8.68 -3.69
CA CYS A 41 -9.69 7.82 -3.34
C CYS A 41 -10.99 8.60 -3.35
N GLN A 42 -11.05 9.78 -2.73
CA GLN A 42 -12.25 10.61 -2.67
C GLN A 42 -12.73 11.01 -4.08
N GLY A 43 -11.83 11.51 -4.92
CA GLY A 43 -12.18 11.91 -6.28
C GLY A 43 -12.66 10.75 -7.14
N ALA A 44 -11.97 9.61 -7.05
CA ALA A 44 -12.35 8.40 -7.78
C ALA A 44 -13.68 7.82 -7.26
N ALA A 45 -13.87 7.75 -5.95
CA ALA A 45 -15.10 7.26 -5.33
C ALA A 45 -16.33 8.04 -5.80
N ASN A 46 -16.27 9.37 -5.74
CA ASN A 46 -17.35 10.23 -6.21
C ASN A 46 -17.69 9.97 -7.70
N ARG A 47 -16.65 9.82 -8.54
CA ARG A 47 -16.82 9.49 -9.95
C ARG A 47 -17.41 8.11 -10.16
N MET A 48 -16.91 7.11 -9.41
CA MET A 48 -17.38 5.73 -9.49
C MET A 48 -18.84 5.61 -9.06
N ILE A 49 -19.24 6.26 -7.98
CA ILE A 49 -20.65 6.32 -7.52
C ILE A 49 -21.54 6.95 -8.60
N ALA A 50 -21.11 8.08 -9.16
CA ALA A 50 -21.88 8.74 -10.23
C ALA A 50 -22.04 7.83 -11.47
N CYS A 51 -21.02 7.08 -11.86
CA CYS A 51 -21.08 6.12 -12.95
C CYS A 51 -22.00 4.91 -12.62
N LYS A 52 -21.97 4.39 -11.40
CA LYS A 52 -22.86 3.30 -10.97
C LYS A 52 -24.33 3.69 -11.05
N LYS A 53 -24.67 4.93 -10.71
CA LYS A 53 -26.06 5.45 -10.84
C LYS A 53 -26.56 5.47 -12.28
N GLN A 54 -25.66 5.41 -13.28
CA GLN A 54 -26.02 5.33 -14.70
C GLN A 54 -26.31 3.90 -15.18
N ASN A 55 -26.20 2.90 -14.29
CA ASN A 55 -26.42 1.48 -14.59
C ASN A 55 -25.65 1.00 -15.85
N LEU A 56 -24.40 1.41 -15.98
CA LEU A 56 -23.55 1.02 -17.10
C LEU A 56 -23.33 -0.51 -17.09
N PRO A 57 -23.52 -1.21 -18.21
CA PRO A 57 -23.34 -2.65 -18.27
C PRO A 57 -21.87 -3.02 -17.94
N HIS A 58 -21.69 -4.06 -17.15
CA HIS A 58 -20.38 -4.60 -16.74
C HIS A 58 -19.47 -3.60 -15.99
N TYR A 59 -20.03 -2.52 -15.43
CA TYR A 59 -19.25 -1.56 -14.64
C TYR A 59 -19.04 -2.07 -13.21
N THR A 60 -17.82 -2.48 -12.93
CA THR A 60 -17.41 -3.06 -11.63
C THR A 60 -16.19 -2.32 -11.07
N PRO A 61 -16.38 -1.08 -10.56
CA PRO A 61 -15.26 -0.26 -10.11
C PRO A 61 -14.60 -0.79 -8.84
N ARG A 62 -13.28 -0.56 -8.71
CA ARG A 62 -12.46 -0.98 -7.55
C ARG A 62 -11.38 0.04 -7.24
N ILE A 63 -10.94 0.05 -5.99
CA ILE A 63 -9.81 0.85 -5.54
C ILE A 63 -8.77 -0.09 -4.91
N VAL A 64 -7.50 0.09 -5.26
CA VAL A 64 -6.38 -0.65 -4.67
C VAL A 64 -5.33 0.35 -4.18
N ASN A 65 -5.01 0.33 -2.90
CA ASN A 65 -4.01 1.19 -2.29
C ASN A 65 -2.72 0.41 -1.99
N ILE A 66 -1.58 0.93 -2.43
CA ILE A 66 -0.28 0.31 -2.17
C ILE A 66 0.34 0.94 -0.91
N SER A 67 0.34 0.18 0.18
CA SER A 67 0.98 0.59 1.42
C SER A 67 2.41 0.03 1.55
N SER A 68 2.71 -0.73 2.57
CA SER A 68 4.02 -1.37 2.84
C SER A 68 3.94 -2.24 4.09
N ILE A 69 4.87 -3.15 4.28
CA ILE A 69 5.13 -3.76 5.61
C ILE A 69 5.39 -2.68 6.68
N SER A 70 5.89 -1.51 6.29
CA SER A 70 6.09 -0.36 7.19
C SER A 70 4.81 0.23 7.77
N ALA A 71 3.63 -0.20 7.30
CA ALA A 71 2.35 0.19 7.87
C ALA A 71 2.10 -0.42 9.27
N TYR A 72 2.81 -1.49 9.62
CA TYR A 72 2.65 -2.20 10.92
C TYR A 72 3.99 -2.54 11.60
N THR A 73 5.12 -2.32 10.92
CA THR A 73 6.45 -2.57 11.49
C THR A 73 7.12 -1.28 11.92
N SER A 74 7.91 -1.35 12.98
CA SER A 74 8.70 -0.22 13.45
C SER A 74 10.03 -0.10 12.69
N SER A 75 10.36 1.13 12.30
CA SER A 75 11.67 1.50 11.78
C SER A 75 12.01 2.92 12.25
N THR A 76 12.78 3.01 13.35
CA THR A 76 13.11 4.28 14.01
C THR A 76 13.97 5.22 13.15
N SER A 77 14.55 4.74 12.05
CA SER A 77 15.30 5.55 11.09
C SER A 77 14.48 6.09 9.92
N ARG A 78 13.16 5.92 9.94
CA ARG A 78 12.21 6.40 8.92
C ARG A 78 10.78 6.45 9.47
N GLY A 79 10.63 6.99 10.67
CA GLY A 79 9.35 7.01 11.40
C GLY A 79 8.22 7.66 10.61
N GLU A 80 8.48 8.78 9.95
CA GLU A 80 7.53 9.51 9.11
C GLU A 80 7.02 8.66 7.92
N TYR A 81 7.87 7.81 7.35
CA TYR A 81 7.46 6.87 6.31
C TYR A 81 6.52 5.80 6.88
N CYS A 82 6.84 5.24 8.04
CA CYS A 82 5.98 4.26 8.70
C CYS A 82 4.61 4.85 9.01
N ILE A 83 4.56 6.06 9.54
CA ILE A 83 3.31 6.78 9.84
C ILE A 83 2.51 7.01 8.54
N SER A 84 3.15 7.46 7.47
CA SER A 84 2.47 7.68 6.19
C SER A 84 1.87 6.40 5.62
N LYS A 85 2.57 5.27 5.74
CA LYS A 85 2.09 3.96 5.25
C LYS A 85 1.00 3.37 6.16
N ALA A 86 1.06 3.58 7.46
CA ALA A 86 -0.03 3.27 8.38
C ALA A 86 -1.28 4.11 8.07
N GLY A 87 -1.11 5.38 7.70
CA GLY A 87 -2.18 6.25 7.23
C GLY A 87 -2.89 5.68 6.01
N ILE A 88 -2.16 5.14 5.01
CA ILE A 88 -2.75 4.48 3.84
C ILE A 88 -3.62 3.27 4.25
N SER A 89 -3.19 2.49 5.24
CA SER A 89 -4.00 1.37 5.75
C SER A 89 -5.31 1.85 6.37
N MET A 90 -5.30 2.98 7.07
CA MET A 90 -6.53 3.57 7.61
C MET A 90 -7.40 4.15 6.48
N VAL A 91 -6.82 4.83 5.50
CA VAL A 91 -7.54 5.30 4.29
C VAL A 91 -8.26 4.12 3.61
N THR A 92 -7.59 2.99 3.44
CA THR A 92 -8.20 1.79 2.85
C THR A 92 -9.42 1.34 3.63
N LYS A 93 -9.35 1.25 4.96
CA LYS A 93 -10.46 0.84 5.81
C LYS A 93 -11.64 1.80 5.73
N LEU A 94 -11.38 3.10 5.81
CA LEU A 94 -12.42 4.13 5.76
C LEU A 94 -13.17 4.10 4.43
N PHE A 95 -12.46 4.01 3.30
CA PHE A 95 -13.10 3.93 1.99
C PHE A 95 -13.75 2.56 1.73
N ALA A 96 -13.21 1.47 2.29
CA ALA A 96 -13.84 0.16 2.17
C ALA A 96 -15.20 0.11 2.90
N ASP A 97 -15.29 0.73 4.07
CA ASP A 97 -16.51 0.85 4.85
C ASP A 97 -17.55 1.73 4.12
N GLU A 98 -17.18 2.95 3.79
CA GLU A 98 -18.04 3.94 3.13
C GLU A 98 -18.55 3.45 1.77
N LEU A 99 -17.73 2.78 0.98
CA LEU A 99 -18.06 2.39 -0.39
C LEU A 99 -18.76 1.03 -0.48
N ALA A 100 -18.89 0.29 0.61
CA ALA A 100 -19.54 -1.02 0.64
C ALA A 100 -20.99 -0.94 0.18
N GLU A 101 -21.74 0.08 0.61
CA GLU A 101 -23.14 0.28 0.21
C GLU A 101 -23.31 0.51 -1.31
N TYR A 102 -22.27 1.04 -1.96
CA TYR A 102 -22.24 1.26 -3.43
C TYR A 102 -21.72 0.04 -4.19
N GLY A 103 -21.33 -1.04 -3.51
CA GLY A 103 -20.71 -2.22 -4.13
C GLY A 103 -19.40 -1.86 -4.85
N ILE A 104 -18.56 -1.04 -4.23
CA ILE A 104 -17.24 -0.64 -4.72
C ILE A 104 -16.19 -1.15 -3.73
N PRO A 105 -15.58 -2.32 -3.95
CA PRO A 105 -14.59 -2.86 -3.04
C PRO A 105 -13.29 -2.07 -3.08
N VAL A 106 -12.65 -1.97 -1.90
CA VAL A 106 -11.37 -1.29 -1.71
C VAL A 106 -10.41 -2.25 -1.05
N PHE A 107 -9.20 -2.37 -1.60
CA PHE A 107 -8.18 -3.31 -1.15
C PHE A 107 -6.87 -2.59 -0.80
N GLU A 108 -6.08 -3.24 0.02
CA GLU A 108 -4.70 -2.84 0.31
C GLU A 108 -3.73 -3.92 -0.18
N VAL A 109 -2.67 -3.52 -0.87
CA VAL A 109 -1.51 -4.38 -1.11
C VAL A 109 -0.36 -3.88 -0.25
N ARG A 110 0.28 -4.80 0.49
CA ARG A 110 1.45 -4.52 1.34
C ARG A 110 2.71 -5.17 0.77
N PRO A 111 3.50 -4.43 -0.03
CA PRO A 111 4.80 -4.93 -0.45
C PRO A 111 5.76 -5.10 0.73
N GLY A 112 6.58 -6.15 0.66
CA GLY A 112 7.71 -6.36 1.53
C GLY A 112 8.98 -5.69 1.03
N ILE A 113 10.07 -6.47 0.98
CA ILE A 113 11.36 -6.05 0.43
C ILE A 113 11.36 -6.38 -1.06
N ILE A 114 11.10 -5.38 -1.89
CA ILE A 114 10.98 -5.50 -3.35
C ILE A 114 12.24 -4.93 -4.01
N ASP A 115 12.74 -5.60 -5.02
CA ASP A 115 13.89 -5.15 -5.81
C ASP A 115 13.46 -4.03 -6.76
N THR A 116 13.84 -2.80 -6.40
CA THR A 116 13.48 -1.57 -7.11
C THR A 116 14.55 -0.50 -6.87
N ASP A 117 14.53 0.57 -7.64
CA ASP A 117 15.41 1.73 -7.43
C ASP A 117 15.32 2.30 -6.01
N MET A 118 14.16 2.19 -5.36
CA MET A 118 13.96 2.66 -3.97
C MET A 118 14.79 1.84 -2.96
N THR A 119 15.11 0.60 -3.26
CA THR A 119 15.91 -0.31 -2.41
C THR A 119 17.38 -0.40 -2.82
N ALA A 120 17.76 0.15 -3.97
CA ALA A 120 19.12 0.06 -4.51
C ALA A 120 20.20 0.52 -3.50
N GLY A 121 19.99 1.64 -2.81
CA GLY A 121 20.94 2.17 -1.83
C GLY A 121 21.09 1.36 -0.53
N VAL A 122 20.30 0.30 -0.34
CA VAL A 122 20.30 -0.57 0.85
C VAL A 122 20.23 -2.06 0.47
N HIS A 123 20.52 -2.36 -0.79
CA HIS A 123 20.36 -3.71 -1.37
C HIS A 123 21.16 -4.75 -0.60
N GLU A 124 22.48 -4.55 -0.41
CA GLU A 124 23.35 -5.49 0.31
C GLU A 124 22.85 -5.78 1.74
N LYS A 125 22.34 -4.74 2.44
CA LYS A 125 21.76 -4.91 3.77
C LYS A 125 20.56 -5.84 3.73
N TYR A 126 19.66 -5.65 2.78
CA TYR A 126 18.46 -6.47 2.67
C TYR A 126 18.77 -7.88 2.16
N GLU A 127 19.73 -8.03 1.26
CA GLU A 127 20.21 -9.34 0.81
C GLU A 127 20.69 -10.18 1.99
N LYS A 128 21.52 -9.62 2.86
CA LYS A 128 21.97 -10.28 4.08
C LYS A 128 20.81 -10.66 4.99
N MET A 129 19.88 -9.75 5.25
CA MET A 129 18.71 -10.02 6.10
C MET A 129 17.83 -11.13 5.52
N ILE A 130 17.65 -11.17 4.21
CA ILE A 130 16.87 -12.20 3.50
C ILE A 130 17.59 -13.56 3.60
N ALA A 131 18.89 -13.59 3.39
CA ALA A 131 19.70 -14.80 3.54
C ALA A 131 19.64 -15.35 4.97
N GLU A 132 19.64 -14.46 5.98
CA GLU A 132 19.47 -14.78 7.40
C GLU A 132 18.02 -15.18 7.74
N GLY A 133 17.11 -15.10 6.78
CA GLY A 133 15.74 -15.61 6.92
C GLY A 133 14.76 -14.60 7.53
N VAL A 134 14.95 -13.29 7.34
CA VAL A 134 13.97 -12.28 7.76
C VAL A 134 12.60 -12.52 7.11
N THR A 135 12.61 -13.08 5.91
CA THR A 135 11.40 -13.57 5.22
C THR A 135 11.44 -15.09 5.06
N PRO A 136 10.34 -15.82 5.21
CA PRO A 136 10.25 -17.26 4.89
C PRO A 136 10.67 -17.56 3.45
N ILE A 137 10.20 -16.76 2.49
CA ILE A 137 10.66 -16.84 1.09
C ILE A 137 11.95 -16.04 0.98
N ARG A 138 13.07 -16.77 0.79
CA ARG A 138 14.43 -16.21 0.86
C ARG A 138 14.88 -15.60 -0.47
N ARG A 139 14.13 -14.65 -0.99
CA ARG A 139 14.49 -13.82 -2.14
C ARG A 139 13.89 -12.43 -2.00
N PHE A 140 14.43 -11.48 -2.72
CA PHE A 140 13.71 -10.24 -2.97
C PHE A 140 12.38 -10.52 -3.65
N GLY A 141 11.34 -9.78 -3.27
CA GLY A 141 10.14 -9.69 -4.10
C GLY A 141 10.48 -8.93 -5.38
N GLN A 142 9.76 -9.25 -6.46
CA GLN A 142 9.86 -8.54 -7.72
C GLN A 142 8.63 -7.62 -7.89
N PRO A 143 8.72 -6.57 -8.70
CA PRO A 143 7.56 -5.73 -9.01
C PRO A 143 6.34 -6.55 -9.47
N GLU A 144 6.56 -7.65 -10.18
CA GLU A 144 5.54 -8.58 -10.64
C GLU A 144 4.80 -9.28 -9.48
N ASP A 145 5.47 -9.57 -8.37
CA ASP A 145 4.82 -10.15 -7.18
C ASP A 145 3.76 -9.19 -6.62
N VAL A 146 4.03 -7.89 -6.66
CA VAL A 146 3.09 -6.84 -6.25
C VAL A 146 1.98 -6.68 -7.29
N ALA A 147 2.33 -6.63 -8.58
CA ALA A 147 1.38 -6.50 -9.68
C ALA A 147 0.38 -7.67 -9.72
N ASN A 148 0.82 -8.89 -9.40
CA ASN A 148 -0.03 -10.05 -9.30
C ASN A 148 -1.08 -9.91 -8.18
N CYS A 149 -0.71 -9.34 -7.02
CA CYS A 149 -1.66 -9.04 -5.95
C CYS A 149 -2.69 -7.98 -6.40
N VAL A 150 -2.25 -6.94 -7.12
CA VAL A 150 -3.17 -5.93 -7.69
C VAL A 150 -4.12 -6.57 -8.69
N SER A 151 -3.62 -7.43 -9.57
CA SER A 151 -4.43 -8.16 -10.56
C SER A 151 -5.48 -9.05 -9.89
N ALA A 152 -5.09 -9.75 -8.81
CA ALA A 152 -6.02 -10.56 -8.02
C ALA A 152 -7.12 -9.70 -7.38
N ALA A 153 -6.76 -8.55 -6.78
CA ALA A 153 -7.73 -7.60 -6.23
C ALA A 153 -8.69 -7.05 -7.31
N CYS A 154 -8.22 -6.92 -8.54
CA CYS A 154 -9.02 -6.41 -9.67
C CYS A 154 -9.85 -7.48 -10.38
N SER A 155 -9.64 -8.76 -10.10
CA SER A 155 -10.27 -9.89 -10.83
C SER A 155 -11.77 -10.05 -10.58
N GLY A 156 -12.31 -9.47 -9.50
CA GLY A 156 -13.69 -9.70 -9.05
C GLY A 156 -13.85 -10.88 -8.08
N LEU A 157 -12.86 -11.75 -7.98
CA LEU A 157 -12.91 -12.93 -7.11
C LEU A 157 -12.88 -12.59 -5.61
N LEU A 158 -12.43 -11.39 -5.26
CA LEU A 158 -12.25 -10.93 -3.88
C LEU A 158 -13.30 -9.89 -3.45
N ASP A 159 -14.34 -9.64 -4.22
CA ASP A 159 -15.28 -8.52 -3.99
C ASP A 159 -15.97 -8.57 -2.62
N PHE A 160 -16.27 -9.78 -2.10
CA PHE A 160 -16.83 -9.94 -0.75
C PHE A 160 -15.82 -9.65 0.36
N GLY A 161 -14.53 -9.56 0.03
CA GLY A 161 -13.43 -9.28 0.94
C GLY A 161 -12.99 -7.80 0.95
N THR A 162 -13.90 -6.83 0.75
CA THR A 162 -13.54 -5.41 0.83
C THR A 162 -12.80 -5.09 2.13
N GLY A 163 -11.80 -4.23 2.08
CA GLY A 163 -10.93 -3.93 3.22
C GLY A 163 -9.79 -4.93 3.44
N THR A 164 -9.74 -6.01 2.67
CA THR A 164 -8.67 -7.04 2.79
C THR A 164 -7.31 -6.47 2.42
N VAL A 165 -6.31 -6.96 3.17
CA VAL A 165 -4.88 -6.71 2.91
C VAL A 165 -4.26 -7.92 2.24
N LEU A 166 -3.68 -7.71 1.07
CA LEU A 166 -2.87 -8.68 0.33
C LEU A 166 -1.39 -8.41 0.62
N ASN A 167 -0.75 -9.31 1.36
CA ASN A 167 0.67 -9.18 1.69
C ASN A 167 1.53 -9.77 0.56
N ALA A 168 2.24 -8.91 -0.18
CA ALA A 168 3.25 -9.28 -1.17
C ALA A 168 4.65 -9.16 -0.54
N ASP A 169 4.94 -9.91 0.52
CA ASP A 169 6.05 -9.67 1.44
C ASP A 169 6.94 -10.88 1.73
N GLY A 170 6.77 -11.98 0.99
CA GLY A 170 7.54 -13.20 1.20
C GLY A 170 7.29 -13.87 2.56
N GLY A 171 6.17 -13.57 3.20
CA GLY A 171 5.81 -14.08 4.53
C GLY A 171 6.42 -13.28 5.70
N PHE A 172 6.91 -12.06 5.45
CA PHE A 172 7.46 -11.20 6.50
C PHE A 172 6.47 -10.97 7.67
N HIS A 173 5.17 -10.88 7.37
CA HIS A 173 4.11 -10.64 8.37
C HIS A 173 3.87 -11.83 9.31
N ILE A 174 4.40 -13.02 9.01
CA ILE A 174 4.19 -14.23 9.82
C ILE A 174 5.07 -14.13 11.08
N ARG A 175 4.45 -14.18 12.26
CA ARG A 175 5.20 -14.35 13.50
C ARG A 175 5.79 -15.76 13.53
N ARG A 176 7.10 -15.83 13.75
CA ARG A 176 7.83 -17.08 13.89
C ARG A 176 8.44 -17.19 15.28
N LEU A 177 8.46 -18.43 15.80
CA LEU A 177 9.10 -18.80 17.07
C LEU A 177 10.61 -18.85 16.89
#